data_afd835c6671d97c99cc233cda1605784
#
_entry.id   afd835c6671d97c99cc233cda1605784
#
_cell.length_a   1.000
_cell.length_b   1.000
_cell.length_c   1.000
_cell.angle_alpha   90.00
_cell.angle_beta   90.00
_cell.angle_gamma   90.00
#
_symmetry.space_group_name_H-M   'P 1'
#
loop_
_entity.id
_entity.type
_entity.pdbx_description
1 polymer ?
#
loop_
_entity_poly.entity_id
_entity_poly.type
_entity_poly.pdbx_seq_one_letter_code
_entity_poly.pdbx_strand_id
1 'polypeptide(L)'
;FLFGIDTLLRRQGRRDRFELVFFNPSKAPGQRLGASAVEKVLNRMRKLGISTHLGHKPVRFEAGKVVTEGGELGADLILFMPGLTGPAWLDGSELPLSEGGFVACDETCRARGLARVFVAGDAGSYPGPDWMAKQAHQADLQAAAVARNIAAELGGKPARHGFRTELTCIIDTLDSGMLVYRSKSLNFTLPRT
;
A
#
# COMPACT_ATOMS: atom_id res chain seq x y z
N PHE A 1 -0.77 -10.04 -7.33
CA PHE A 1 -1.60 -11.21 -7.70
C PHE A 1 -1.72 -11.36 -9.22
N LEU A 2 -2.16 -10.35 -9.98
CA LEU A 2 -2.50 -10.49 -11.39
C LEU A 2 -1.34 -10.96 -12.27
N PHE A 3 -0.12 -10.44 -12.05
CA PHE A 3 1.08 -10.92 -12.73
C PHE A 3 1.42 -12.37 -12.37
N GLY A 4 1.26 -12.76 -11.11
CA GLY A 4 1.47 -14.13 -10.69
C GLY A 4 0.47 -15.09 -11.32
N ILE A 5 -0.80 -14.68 -11.44
CA ILE A 5 -1.84 -15.45 -12.15
C ILE A 5 -1.47 -15.60 -13.62
N ASP A 6 -1.06 -14.51 -14.29
CA ASP A 6 -0.62 -14.57 -15.70
C ASP A 6 0.53 -15.57 -15.89
N THR A 7 1.56 -15.47 -15.04
CA THR A 7 2.72 -16.38 -15.08
C THR A 7 2.31 -17.83 -14.85
N LEU A 8 1.46 -18.10 -13.86
CA LEU A 8 0.97 -19.44 -13.58
C LEU A 8 0.19 -20.03 -14.76
N LEU A 9 -0.72 -19.26 -15.33
CA LEU A 9 -1.52 -19.68 -16.49
C LEU A 9 -0.64 -19.94 -17.72
N ARG A 10 0.40 -19.15 -17.94
CA ARG A 10 1.39 -19.39 -19.03
C ARG A 10 2.18 -20.67 -18.80
N ARG A 11 2.66 -20.93 -17.59
CA ARG A 11 3.35 -22.18 -17.23
C ARG A 11 2.48 -23.41 -17.43
N GLN A 12 1.17 -23.26 -17.27
CA GLN A 12 0.19 -24.36 -17.48
C GLN A 12 -0.29 -24.47 -18.93
N GLY A 13 0.15 -23.60 -19.86
CA GLY A 13 -0.34 -23.57 -21.24
C GLY A 13 -1.83 -23.19 -21.35
N ARG A 14 -2.37 -22.41 -20.41
CA ARG A 14 -3.81 -22.10 -20.31
C ARG A 14 -4.11 -20.61 -20.40
N ARG A 15 -3.10 -19.75 -20.62
CA ARG A 15 -3.27 -18.30 -20.58
C ARG A 15 -4.31 -17.75 -21.57
N ASP A 16 -4.41 -18.37 -22.74
CA ASP A 16 -5.34 -18.06 -23.81
C ASP A 16 -6.82 -18.33 -23.48
N ARG A 17 -7.07 -19.11 -22.44
CA ARG A 17 -8.43 -19.44 -21.96
C ARG A 17 -8.97 -18.42 -20.95
N PHE A 18 -8.20 -17.41 -20.58
CA PHE A 18 -8.56 -16.46 -19.53
C PHE A 18 -8.36 -15.03 -20.01
N GLU A 19 -9.37 -14.19 -19.79
CA GLU A 19 -9.22 -12.75 -19.84
C GLU A 19 -8.83 -12.25 -18.45
N LEU A 20 -7.76 -11.45 -18.38
CA LEU A 20 -7.30 -10.82 -17.13
C LEU A 20 -7.55 -9.32 -17.24
N VAL A 21 -8.32 -8.79 -16.29
CA VAL A 21 -8.66 -7.37 -16.23
C VAL A 21 -8.20 -6.78 -14.90
N PHE A 22 -7.45 -5.71 -14.97
CA PHE A 22 -7.08 -4.89 -13.81
C PHE A 22 -8.01 -3.69 -13.72
N PHE A 23 -8.80 -3.57 -12.67
CA PHE A 23 -9.63 -2.39 -12.43
C PHE A 23 -9.12 -1.59 -11.22
N ASN A 24 -9.20 -0.25 -11.30
CA ASN A 24 -8.73 0.63 -10.24
C ASN A 24 -9.44 1.99 -10.29
N PRO A 25 -9.84 2.58 -9.14
CA PRO A 25 -10.48 3.90 -9.12
C PRO A 25 -9.56 5.03 -9.57
N SER A 26 -8.24 4.86 -9.49
CA SER A 26 -7.28 5.85 -9.99
C SER A 26 -6.91 5.59 -11.45
N LYS A 27 -6.77 6.66 -12.23
CA LYS A 27 -6.19 6.61 -13.59
C LYS A 27 -4.71 6.22 -13.57
N ALA A 28 -4.02 6.49 -12.46
CA ALA A 28 -2.62 6.14 -12.24
C ALA A 28 -2.51 5.25 -10.98
N PRO A 29 -2.79 3.94 -11.10
CA PRO A 29 -2.76 3.02 -9.97
C PRO A 29 -1.36 2.91 -9.39
N GLY A 30 -1.26 2.95 -8.06
CA GLY A 30 0.04 2.86 -7.40
C GLY A 30 0.86 4.16 -7.43
N GLN A 31 0.26 5.34 -7.48
CA GLN A 31 0.96 6.65 -7.45
C GLN A 31 1.99 6.76 -6.33
N ARG A 32 1.74 6.11 -5.19
CA ARG A 32 2.70 6.06 -4.07
C ARG A 32 4.05 5.45 -4.47
N LEU A 33 4.06 4.57 -5.46
CA LEU A 33 5.29 3.95 -6.00
C LEU A 33 6.13 4.92 -6.85
N GLY A 34 5.55 6.05 -7.27
CA GLY A 34 6.15 7.02 -8.18
C GLY A 34 5.79 6.80 -9.65
N ALA A 35 5.85 7.87 -10.46
CA ALA A 35 5.39 7.86 -11.85
C ALA A 35 6.08 6.80 -12.72
N SER A 36 7.40 6.64 -12.60
CA SER A 36 8.17 5.64 -13.35
C SER A 36 7.72 4.20 -13.04
N ALA A 37 7.40 3.90 -11.77
CA ALA A 37 6.90 2.59 -11.40
C ALA A 37 5.49 2.33 -11.98
N VAL A 38 4.60 3.31 -11.91
CA VAL A 38 3.26 3.24 -12.51
C VAL A 38 3.35 2.94 -13.99
N GLU A 39 4.18 3.70 -14.72
CA GLU A 39 4.38 3.50 -16.17
C GLU A 39 4.90 2.09 -16.49
N LYS A 40 5.90 1.62 -15.75
CA LYS A 40 6.45 0.26 -15.94
C LYS A 40 5.43 -0.83 -15.67
N VAL A 41 4.60 -0.68 -14.63
CA VAL A 41 3.53 -1.62 -14.29
C VAL A 41 2.49 -1.67 -15.42
N LEU A 42 2.00 -0.53 -15.88
CA LEU A 42 1.00 -0.47 -16.96
C LEU A 42 1.57 -1.00 -18.29
N ASN A 43 2.83 -0.68 -18.60
CA ASN A 43 3.52 -1.22 -19.77
C ASN A 43 3.67 -2.74 -19.69
N ARG A 44 3.99 -3.28 -18.50
CA ARG A 44 4.06 -4.73 -18.30
C ARG A 44 2.69 -5.38 -18.49
N MET A 45 1.62 -4.82 -17.93
CA MET A 45 0.25 -5.31 -18.15
C MET A 45 -0.08 -5.37 -19.65
N ARG A 46 0.17 -4.29 -20.38
CA ARG A 46 -0.07 -4.23 -21.83
C ARG A 46 0.69 -5.32 -22.59
N LYS A 47 1.99 -5.51 -22.28
CA LYS A 47 2.82 -6.56 -22.91
C LYS A 47 2.32 -7.98 -22.63
N LEU A 48 1.67 -8.19 -21.51
CA LEU A 48 1.11 -9.50 -21.11
C LEU A 48 -0.34 -9.71 -21.57
N GLY A 49 -0.93 -8.73 -22.28
CA GLY A 49 -2.33 -8.83 -22.70
C GLY A 49 -3.30 -8.78 -21.50
N ILE A 50 -2.95 -8.01 -20.46
CA ILE A 50 -3.82 -7.74 -19.32
C ILE A 50 -4.54 -6.43 -19.60
N SER A 51 -5.87 -6.49 -19.69
CA SER A 51 -6.74 -5.33 -19.91
C SER A 51 -6.81 -4.44 -18.67
N THR A 52 -7.04 -3.14 -18.85
CA THR A 52 -7.14 -2.21 -17.73
C THR A 52 -8.42 -1.38 -17.80
N HIS A 53 -9.10 -1.25 -16.66
CA HIS A 53 -10.27 -0.39 -16.44
C HIS A 53 -9.96 0.58 -15.30
N LEU A 54 -9.50 1.77 -15.65
CA LEU A 54 -8.90 2.73 -14.72
C LEU A 54 -9.72 4.02 -14.62
N GLY A 55 -9.69 4.65 -13.44
CA GLY A 55 -10.33 5.93 -13.18
C GLY A 55 -11.81 5.84 -12.82
N HIS A 56 -12.30 4.65 -12.51
CA HIS A 56 -13.71 4.40 -12.17
C HIS A 56 -13.81 3.66 -10.84
N LYS A 57 -14.51 4.25 -9.88
CA LYS A 57 -14.71 3.61 -8.57
C LYS A 57 -15.65 2.41 -8.71
N PRO A 58 -15.38 1.30 -8.01
CA PRO A 58 -16.37 0.25 -7.83
C PRO A 58 -17.56 0.81 -7.03
N VAL A 59 -18.77 0.57 -7.54
CA VAL A 59 -20.04 0.98 -6.90
C VAL A 59 -20.61 -0.17 -6.10
N ARG A 60 -20.60 -1.38 -6.69
CA ARG A 60 -21.05 -2.61 -6.05
C ARG A 60 -20.49 -3.85 -6.73
N PHE A 61 -20.50 -4.93 -6.00
CA PHE A 61 -20.11 -6.26 -6.47
C PHE A 61 -21.37 -7.13 -6.51
N GLU A 62 -21.55 -7.83 -7.62
CA GLU A 62 -22.67 -8.76 -7.83
C GLU A 62 -22.10 -10.12 -8.27
N ALA A 63 -22.91 -11.16 -8.24
CA ALA A 63 -22.50 -12.45 -8.78
C ALA A 63 -22.14 -12.31 -10.27
N GLY A 64 -20.89 -12.65 -10.62
CA GLY A 64 -20.41 -12.62 -11.99
C GLY A 64 -20.06 -11.22 -12.53
N LYS A 65 -20.10 -10.14 -11.74
CA LYS A 65 -19.70 -8.82 -12.24
C LYS A 65 -19.32 -7.80 -11.16
N VAL A 66 -18.54 -6.81 -11.57
CA VAL A 66 -18.27 -5.57 -10.84
C VAL A 66 -18.96 -4.43 -11.55
N VAL A 67 -19.77 -3.64 -10.84
CA VAL A 67 -20.34 -2.39 -11.33
C VAL A 67 -19.47 -1.24 -10.89
N THR A 68 -19.03 -0.43 -11.84
CA THR A 68 -18.20 0.76 -11.60
C THR A 68 -18.89 2.02 -12.13
N GLU A 69 -18.36 3.20 -11.78
CA GLU A 69 -18.83 4.47 -12.37
C GLU A 69 -18.67 4.51 -13.90
N GLY A 70 -17.77 3.71 -14.46
CA GLY A 70 -17.50 3.65 -15.91
C GLY A 70 -18.15 2.46 -16.63
N GLY A 71 -19.08 1.75 -15.99
CA GLY A 71 -19.78 0.61 -16.56
C GLY A 71 -19.58 -0.69 -15.77
N GLU A 72 -20.05 -1.78 -16.36
CA GLU A 72 -20.00 -3.11 -15.77
C GLU A 72 -18.84 -3.95 -16.35
N LEU A 73 -18.22 -4.73 -15.50
CA LEU A 73 -17.17 -5.69 -15.85
C LEU A 73 -17.66 -7.09 -15.45
N GLY A 74 -17.92 -7.94 -16.43
CA GLY A 74 -18.20 -9.35 -16.20
C GLY A 74 -16.95 -10.08 -15.70
N ALA A 75 -17.08 -10.96 -14.70
CA ALA A 75 -15.96 -11.74 -14.20
C ALA A 75 -16.41 -13.00 -13.46
N ASP A 76 -15.79 -14.14 -13.76
CA ASP A 76 -16.01 -15.39 -13.03
C ASP A 76 -15.31 -15.38 -11.67
N LEU A 77 -14.21 -14.61 -11.54
CA LEU A 77 -13.48 -14.43 -10.29
C LEU A 77 -13.11 -12.94 -10.10
N ILE A 78 -13.47 -12.40 -8.97
CA ILE A 78 -13.17 -11.02 -8.58
C ILE A 78 -12.25 -11.05 -7.36
N LEU A 79 -11.03 -10.52 -7.52
CA LEU A 79 -10.09 -10.31 -6.43
C LEU A 79 -10.03 -8.82 -6.11
N PHE A 80 -10.72 -8.42 -5.06
CA PHE A 80 -10.81 -7.02 -4.64
C PHE A 80 -10.01 -6.78 -3.37
N MET A 81 -9.19 -5.73 -3.39
CA MET A 81 -8.43 -5.27 -2.24
C MET A 81 -8.89 -3.85 -1.89
N PRO A 82 -9.74 -3.70 -0.87
CA PRO A 82 -10.21 -2.39 -0.43
C PRO A 82 -9.08 -1.55 0.17
N GLY A 83 -9.31 -0.25 0.29
CA GLY A 83 -8.44 0.63 1.07
C GLY A 83 -8.40 0.22 2.55
N LEU A 84 -7.31 0.56 3.21
CA LEU A 84 -7.17 0.32 4.64
C LEU A 84 -7.90 1.42 5.43
N THR A 85 -8.59 1.00 6.49
CA THR A 85 -9.13 1.85 7.55
C THR A 85 -8.47 1.50 8.87
N GLY A 86 -8.57 2.35 9.86
CA GLY A 86 -8.14 2.03 11.22
C GLY A 86 -8.87 0.79 11.74
N PRO A 87 -8.25 0.03 12.67
CA PRO A 87 -8.90 -1.13 13.29
C PRO A 87 -10.17 -0.71 14.04
N ALA A 88 -11.28 -1.41 13.81
CA ALA A 88 -12.58 -1.09 14.42
C ALA A 88 -12.57 -1.08 15.96
N TRP A 89 -11.68 -1.85 16.60
CA TRP A 89 -11.55 -1.85 18.06
C TRP A 89 -11.00 -0.53 18.64
N LEU A 90 -10.46 0.36 17.81
CA LEU A 90 -10.07 1.72 18.23
C LEU A 90 -11.28 2.64 18.37
N ASP A 91 -12.42 2.33 17.75
CA ASP A 91 -13.62 3.13 17.85
C ASP A 91 -14.12 3.13 19.30
N GLY A 92 -14.39 4.32 19.83
CA GLY A 92 -14.78 4.49 21.24
C GLY A 92 -13.62 4.44 22.25
N SER A 93 -12.37 4.30 21.79
CA SER A 93 -11.20 4.49 22.65
C SER A 93 -10.94 5.98 22.90
N GLU A 94 -10.19 6.31 23.96
CA GLU A 94 -9.71 7.68 24.22
C GLU A 94 -8.51 8.09 23.34
N LEU A 95 -8.12 7.26 22.37
CA LEU A 95 -7.02 7.55 21.47
C LEU A 95 -7.42 8.61 20.44
N PRO A 96 -6.53 9.54 20.12
CA PRO A 96 -6.77 10.53 19.07
C PRO A 96 -6.77 9.82 17.71
N LEU A 97 -7.91 9.74 17.04
CA LEU A 97 -8.03 9.10 15.74
C LEU A 97 -7.98 10.13 14.61
N SER A 98 -7.37 9.75 13.49
CA SER A 98 -7.46 10.45 12.22
C SER A 98 -8.80 10.18 11.55
N GLU A 99 -9.15 10.94 10.49
CA GLU A 99 -10.34 10.73 9.68
C GLU A 99 -10.49 9.28 9.16
N GLY A 100 -9.35 8.61 8.89
CA GLY A 100 -9.33 7.20 8.47
C GLY A 100 -9.41 6.18 9.61
N GLY A 101 -9.64 6.59 10.86
CA GLY A 101 -9.73 5.71 12.04
C GLY A 101 -8.39 5.19 12.56
N PHE A 102 -7.25 5.72 12.09
CA PHE A 102 -5.93 5.38 12.60
C PHE A 102 -5.53 6.30 13.75
N VAL A 103 -4.71 5.82 14.69
CA VAL A 103 -4.21 6.67 15.78
C VAL A 103 -3.37 7.82 15.21
N ALA A 104 -3.78 9.07 15.49
CA ALA A 104 -3.05 10.24 15.04
C ALA A 104 -1.76 10.42 15.86
N CYS A 105 -0.61 10.37 15.19
CA CYS A 105 0.71 10.44 15.80
C CYS A 105 1.48 11.70 15.37
N ASP A 106 2.48 12.05 16.14
CA ASP A 106 3.51 13.03 15.77
C ASP A 106 4.70 12.36 15.06
N GLU A 107 5.73 13.15 14.73
CA GLU A 107 6.95 12.70 14.07
C GLU A 107 7.81 11.75 14.92
N THR A 108 7.58 11.67 16.22
CA THR A 108 8.25 10.75 17.14
C THR A 108 7.48 9.44 17.35
N CYS A 109 6.41 9.23 16.58
CA CYS A 109 5.47 8.12 16.72
C CYS A 109 4.65 8.14 18.03
N ARG A 110 4.57 9.25 18.72
CA ARG A 110 3.72 9.41 19.89
C ARG A 110 2.29 9.73 19.47
N ALA A 111 1.32 9.12 20.12
CA ALA A 111 -0.09 9.48 19.96
C ALA A 111 -0.32 10.93 20.43
N ARG A 112 -0.94 11.75 19.60
CA ARG A 112 -1.12 13.19 19.86
C ARG A 112 -1.89 13.41 21.15
N GLY A 113 -1.36 14.29 22.00
CA GLY A 113 -1.98 14.63 23.28
C GLY A 113 -1.78 13.61 24.40
N LEU A 114 -1.11 12.47 24.15
CA LEU A 114 -0.88 11.42 25.12
C LEU A 114 0.61 11.28 25.45
N ALA A 115 0.97 11.40 26.72
CA ALA A 115 2.36 11.46 27.14
C ALA A 115 3.12 10.13 27.00
N ARG A 116 2.45 8.98 27.16
CA ARG A 116 3.09 7.66 27.29
C ARG A 116 2.58 6.62 26.28
N VAL A 117 1.97 7.08 25.20
CA VAL A 117 1.43 6.20 24.16
C VAL A 117 2.21 6.39 22.87
N PHE A 118 2.85 5.33 22.42
CA PHE A 118 3.54 5.28 21.13
C PHE A 118 2.87 4.26 20.21
N VAL A 119 2.92 4.51 18.94
CA VAL A 119 2.32 3.67 17.92
C VAL A 119 3.36 3.39 16.83
N ALA A 120 3.43 2.18 16.33
CA ALA A 120 4.24 1.79 15.18
C ALA A 120 3.40 0.96 14.20
N GLY A 121 3.73 1.04 12.92
CA GLY A 121 3.07 0.27 11.88
C GLY A 121 1.71 0.80 11.45
N ASP A 122 0.88 -0.08 10.93
CA ASP A 122 -0.32 0.28 10.18
C ASP A 122 -1.44 0.87 11.03
N ALA A 123 -1.42 0.68 12.35
CA ALA A 123 -2.40 1.27 13.27
C ALA A 123 -2.27 2.80 13.38
N GLY A 124 -1.11 3.38 13.04
CA GLY A 124 -0.83 4.80 13.17
C GLY A 124 -1.07 5.61 11.90
N SER A 125 -1.38 6.89 12.10
CA SER A 125 -1.36 7.94 11.09
C SER A 125 -0.28 8.96 11.46
N TYR A 126 0.73 9.11 10.62
CA TYR A 126 1.95 9.87 10.90
C TYR A 126 2.09 11.06 9.96
N PRO A 127 2.72 12.15 10.39
CA PRO A 127 3.11 13.22 9.49
C PRO A 127 4.17 12.73 8.49
N GLY A 128 4.01 13.10 7.24
CA GLY A 128 4.94 12.69 6.19
C GLY A 128 4.41 13.01 4.80
N PRO A 129 5.10 12.58 3.75
CA PRO A 129 4.64 12.77 2.39
C PRO A 129 3.41 11.89 2.10
N ASP A 130 2.57 12.33 1.17
CA ASP A 130 1.35 11.64 0.72
C ASP A 130 1.58 10.21 0.18
N TRP A 131 2.80 9.94 -0.25
CA TRP A 131 3.21 8.62 -0.72
C TRP A 131 3.69 7.66 0.39
N MET A 132 3.77 8.10 1.65
CA MET A 132 4.13 7.19 2.75
C MET A 132 3.14 6.01 2.81
N ALA A 133 3.68 4.82 2.63
CA ALA A 133 2.88 3.61 2.58
C ALA A 133 2.83 2.91 3.94
N LYS A 134 1.71 2.28 4.23
CA LYS A 134 1.59 1.31 5.31
C LYS A 134 2.19 -0.01 4.81
N GLN A 135 3.35 -0.38 5.35
CA GLN A 135 4.10 -1.56 4.94
C GLN A 135 5.11 -1.97 6.01
N ALA A 136 5.54 -3.23 6.00
CA ALA A 136 6.45 -3.83 7.01
C ALA A 136 7.74 -3.02 7.18
N HIS A 137 8.44 -2.67 6.10
CA HIS A 137 9.67 -1.88 6.17
C HIS A 137 9.47 -0.53 6.90
N GLN A 138 8.37 0.17 6.61
CA GLN A 138 8.06 1.44 7.28
C GLN A 138 7.71 1.21 8.76
N ALA A 139 7.02 0.12 9.08
CA ALA A 139 6.71 -0.27 10.46
C ALA A 139 7.98 -0.55 11.28
N ASP A 140 8.99 -1.21 10.68
CA ASP A 140 10.29 -1.46 11.33
C ASP A 140 11.02 -0.15 11.65
N LEU A 141 11.03 0.82 10.73
CA LEU A 141 11.65 2.14 10.96
C LEU A 141 10.94 2.90 12.08
N GLN A 142 9.61 2.83 12.13
CA GLN A 142 8.80 3.43 13.20
C GLN A 142 9.05 2.72 14.53
N ALA A 143 9.06 1.40 14.56
CA ALA A 143 9.32 0.61 15.79
C ALA A 143 10.71 0.92 16.38
N ALA A 144 11.73 1.08 15.52
CA ALA A 144 13.06 1.48 15.97
C ALA A 144 13.08 2.89 16.58
N ALA A 145 12.32 3.84 16.02
CA ALA A 145 12.17 5.19 16.59
C ALA A 145 11.44 5.14 17.94
N VAL A 146 10.35 4.38 18.04
CA VAL A 146 9.57 4.16 19.27
C VAL A 146 10.46 3.59 20.37
N ALA A 147 11.22 2.51 20.09
CA ALA A 147 12.10 1.90 21.06
C ALA A 147 13.15 2.88 21.62
N ARG A 148 13.75 3.71 20.76
CA ARG A 148 14.70 4.75 21.18
C ARG A 148 14.04 5.82 22.02
N ASN A 149 12.81 6.23 21.69
CA ASN A 149 12.08 7.24 22.44
C ASN A 149 11.68 6.74 23.83
N ILE A 150 11.19 5.50 23.93
CA ILE A 150 10.87 4.88 25.20
C ILE A 150 12.14 4.77 26.08
N ALA A 151 13.25 4.30 25.53
CA ALA A 151 14.52 4.23 26.26
C ALA A 151 15.03 5.61 26.72
N ALA A 152 14.87 6.63 25.89
CA ALA A 152 15.23 8.01 26.26
C ALA A 152 14.40 8.51 27.45
N GLU A 153 13.08 8.32 27.42
CA GLU A 153 12.19 8.74 28.52
C GLU A 153 12.44 7.99 29.82
N LEU A 154 12.67 6.69 29.76
CA LEU A 154 13.06 5.90 30.92
C LEU A 154 14.39 6.39 31.54
N GLY A 155 15.28 6.92 30.70
CA GLY A 155 16.53 7.56 31.12
C GLY A 155 16.40 9.07 31.47
N GLY A 156 15.18 9.61 31.62
CA GLY A 156 14.92 11.00 31.97
C GLY A 156 15.21 12.00 30.83
N LYS A 157 15.32 11.53 29.59
CA LYS A 157 15.56 12.35 28.39
C LYS A 157 14.28 12.50 27.57
N PRO A 158 14.09 13.59 26.83
CA PRO A 158 12.91 13.76 25.99
C PRO A 158 12.96 12.84 24.76
N ALA A 159 11.81 12.32 24.35
CA ALA A 159 11.63 11.62 23.09
C ALA A 159 11.81 12.57 21.91
N ARG A 160 12.82 12.35 21.06
CA ARG A 160 13.16 13.22 19.91
C ARG A 160 13.53 12.42 18.65
N HIS A 161 13.45 11.07 18.70
CA HIS A 161 13.81 10.22 17.59
C HIS A 161 12.63 10.12 16.63
N GLY A 162 12.81 10.63 15.43
CA GLY A 162 11.91 10.40 14.31
C GLY A 162 12.34 9.20 13.48
N PHE A 163 11.58 8.92 12.43
CA PHE A 163 11.88 7.88 11.45
C PHE A 163 12.00 8.45 10.04
N ARG A 164 12.72 7.76 9.17
CA ARG A 164 12.79 8.10 7.75
C ARG A 164 11.58 7.53 7.02
N THR A 165 11.02 8.29 6.09
CA THR A 165 9.99 7.76 5.19
C THR A 165 10.66 7.14 3.98
N GLU A 166 10.50 5.83 3.86
CA GLU A 166 11.02 5.04 2.76
C GLU A 166 9.94 4.06 2.29
N LEU A 167 9.89 3.82 0.99
CA LEU A 167 9.08 2.79 0.38
C LEU A 167 10.01 1.81 -0.30
N THR A 168 9.99 0.57 0.15
CA THR A 168 10.70 -0.55 -0.48
C THR A 168 9.68 -1.62 -0.79
N CYS A 169 9.46 -1.89 -2.08
CA CYS A 169 8.44 -2.83 -2.53
C CYS A 169 9.00 -3.70 -3.65
N ILE A 170 8.64 -4.97 -3.65
CA ILE A 170 8.88 -5.89 -4.77
C ILE A 170 7.54 -6.26 -5.35
N ILE A 171 7.33 -5.93 -6.62
CA ILE A 171 6.20 -6.41 -7.41
C ILE A 171 6.61 -7.76 -7.98
N ASP A 172 6.15 -8.81 -7.32
CA ASP A 172 6.48 -10.19 -7.66
C ASP A 172 5.60 -10.69 -8.81
N THR A 173 6.21 -11.39 -9.75
CA THR A 173 5.57 -12.00 -10.92
C THR A 173 5.76 -13.52 -10.97
N LEU A 174 6.20 -14.16 -9.89
CA LEU A 174 6.54 -15.57 -9.69
C LEU A 174 7.84 -16.03 -10.36
N ASP A 175 8.21 -15.50 -11.51
CA ASP A 175 9.43 -15.84 -12.24
C ASP A 175 10.44 -14.69 -12.26
N SER A 176 9.98 -13.51 -11.94
CA SER A 176 10.77 -12.28 -11.86
C SER A 176 10.16 -11.30 -10.89
N GLY A 177 10.83 -10.19 -10.63
CA GLY A 177 10.31 -9.14 -9.76
C GLY A 177 10.75 -7.76 -10.21
N MET A 178 10.01 -6.75 -9.79
CA MET A 178 10.37 -5.36 -9.98
C MET A 178 10.57 -4.71 -8.62
N LEU A 179 11.82 -4.34 -8.29
CA LEU A 179 12.11 -3.58 -7.10
C LEU A 179 11.72 -2.12 -7.30
N VAL A 180 10.91 -1.60 -6.42
CA VAL A 180 10.56 -0.19 -6.31
C VAL A 180 11.14 0.34 -5.00
N TYR A 181 11.96 1.37 -5.09
CA TYR A 181 12.46 2.11 -3.93
C TYR A 181 12.14 3.59 -4.08
N ARG A 182 11.66 4.19 -3.00
CA ARG A 182 11.38 5.62 -2.91
C ARG A 182 11.76 6.15 -1.53
N SER A 183 12.48 7.27 -1.51
CA SER A 183 12.78 8.04 -0.31
C SER A 183 12.61 9.54 -0.62
N LYS A 184 12.75 10.41 0.36
CA LYS A 184 12.71 11.87 0.11
C LYS A 184 13.79 12.34 -0.87
N SER A 185 14.93 11.64 -0.92
CA SER A 185 16.10 12.03 -1.71
C SER A 185 16.30 11.21 -2.99
N LEU A 186 15.63 10.05 -3.12
CA LEU A 186 15.88 9.13 -4.22
C LEU A 186 14.63 8.33 -4.61
N ASN A 187 14.36 8.29 -5.92
CA ASN A 187 13.33 7.45 -6.53
C ASN A 187 13.96 6.61 -7.64
N PHE A 188 13.89 5.29 -7.55
CA PHE A 188 14.25 4.43 -8.66
C PHE A 188 13.41 3.16 -8.72
N THR A 189 13.37 2.56 -9.91
CA THR A 189 12.71 1.28 -10.16
C THR A 189 13.63 0.43 -11.02
N LEU A 190 14.07 -0.68 -10.49
CA LEU A 190 14.94 -1.64 -11.19
C LEU A 190 14.14 -2.90 -11.53
N PRO A 191 14.21 -3.40 -12.77
CA PRO A 191 13.77 -4.76 -13.09
C PRO A 191 14.76 -5.75 -12.45
N ARG A 192 14.26 -6.81 -11.84
CA ARG A 192 15.07 -8.00 -11.50
C ARG A 192 14.87 -9.03 -12.60
N THR A 193 15.95 -9.44 -13.18
CA THR A 193 16.05 -10.62 -14.05
C THR A 193 16.11 -11.88 -13.21
#